data_a599160627396a462093bde7d20b3f8a
#
_entry.id   a599160627396a462093bde7d20b3f8a
#
_cell.length_a   1.000
_cell.length_b   1.000
_cell.length_c   1.000
_cell.angle_alpha   90.00
_cell.angle_beta   90.00
_cell.angle_gamma   90.00
#
_symmetry.space_group_name_H-M   'P 1'
#
loop_
_entity.id
_entity.type
_entity.pdbx_description
1 polymer ?
#
loop_
_entity_poly.entity_id
_entity_poly.type
_entity_poly.pdbx_seq_one_letter_code
_entity_poly.pdbx_strand_id
1 'polypeptide(L)'
;MVQLALLTVYRIVYNIYFHPLRHYPGPRLWAATRLPWNFVNLQGNLAWRIRALHERYGPVIRIAPDELSYTSSAAWRKIYGQRSPEFAKCFDGRGIAGPGITNPAVRNGGIVTADQEPHARLRKAVLPAFSERALREQGDILQLYADKLVEQLRYSSKSGAPQDIVKWFSLASFDIISDLAFGQAAGCLDDASQPWLQVIGARAQGIVRYQFAIHYGLESWLEWLASKAQKAAVKKHGELTAAKVKRRLQQTDSKKDFMSYILENPQADLSNTDLIRMASAFIVAGSGTTATALSGITFHLCSNPEKYLKLTEEIRHAFHNGTEISMTSTGELRYLRAVIEEGLRMYPPSPSTLPRFVPGKGEVIDGKWVPGGMAVGVHQLSAGHSKHNWKSPQNFVPERWLESNDDLSFTKDDKQASQPFSLGPRNCIGKRYDQITAQRLHLTSR
;
A
#
# COMPACT_ATOMS: atom_id res chain seq x y z
N MET A 1 -28.81 -11.82 -29.61
CA MET A 1 -27.50 -12.50 -29.59
C MET A 1 -26.57 -12.05 -30.71
N VAL A 2 -27.01 -12.03 -31.98
CA VAL A 2 -26.20 -11.64 -33.15
C VAL A 2 -25.64 -10.22 -33.02
N GLN A 3 -26.46 -9.22 -32.62
CA GLN A 3 -26.02 -7.84 -32.42
C GLN A 3 -24.92 -7.71 -31.34
N LEU A 4 -25.02 -8.43 -30.21
CA LEU A 4 -24.03 -8.41 -29.18
C LEU A 4 -22.69 -9.01 -29.65
N ALA A 5 -22.76 -10.10 -30.41
CA ALA A 5 -21.57 -10.70 -31.01
C ALA A 5 -20.89 -9.76 -32.00
N LEU A 6 -21.63 -9.10 -32.88
CA LEU A 6 -21.13 -8.11 -33.84
C LEU A 6 -20.47 -6.90 -33.11
N LEU A 7 -21.09 -6.38 -32.07
CA LEU A 7 -20.54 -5.28 -31.27
C LEU A 7 -19.24 -5.71 -30.56
N THR A 8 -19.17 -6.94 -30.08
CA THR A 8 -17.98 -7.48 -29.45
C THR A 8 -16.84 -7.61 -30.45
N VAL A 9 -17.10 -8.18 -31.64
CA VAL A 9 -16.11 -8.28 -32.71
C VAL A 9 -15.65 -6.89 -33.16
N TYR A 10 -16.56 -5.96 -33.37
CA TYR A 10 -16.25 -4.57 -33.73
C TYR A 10 -15.31 -3.92 -32.69
N ARG A 11 -15.62 -4.04 -31.37
CA ARG A 11 -14.79 -3.52 -30.30
C ARG A 11 -13.39 -4.15 -30.27
N ILE A 12 -13.29 -5.44 -30.47
CA ILE A 12 -12.00 -6.14 -30.54
C ILE A 12 -11.15 -5.61 -31.70
N VAL A 13 -11.73 -5.54 -32.90
CA VAL A 13 -11.05 -5.01 -34.10
C VAL A 13 -10.63 -3.56 -33.89
N TYR A 14 -11.56 -2.71 -33.40
CA TYR A 14 -11.24 -1.32 -33.08
C TYR A 14 -10.08 -1.21 -32.08
N ASN A 15 -10.14 -1.94 -30.98
CA ASN A 15 -9.13 -1.90 -29.93
C ASN A 15 -7.73 -2.30 -30.42
N ILE A 16 -7.65 -3.26 -31.34
CA ILE A 16 -6.37 -3.74 -31.87
C ILE A 16 -5.81 -2.79 -32.93
N TYR A 17 -6.65 -2.33 -33.87
CA TYR A 17 -6.17 -1.68 -35.09
C TYR A 17 -6.41 -0.16 -35.14
N PHE A 18 -7.43 0.35 -34.49
CA PHE A 18 -7.85 1.74 -34.62
C PHE A 18 -7.76 2.57 -33.34
N HIS A 19 -7.60 1.91 -32.17
CA HIS A 19 -7.52 2.58 -30.89
C HIS A 19 -6.29 3.51 -30.80
N PRO A 20 -6.38 4.69 -30.16
CA PRO A 20 -5.25 5.62 -30.02
C PRO A 20 -4.00 5.00 -29.37
N LEU A 21 -4.17 4.01 -28.50
CA LEU A 21 -3.07 3.30 -27.84
C LEU A 21 -2.51 2.11 -28.66
N ARG A 22 -2.89 1.91 -29.93
CA ARG A 22 -2.47 0.75 -30.72
C ARG A 22 -0.97 0.60 -30.93
N HIS A 23 -0.22 1.72 -30.86
CA HIS A 23 1.22 1.75 -31.04
C HIS A 23 2.01 1.41 -29.78
N TYR A 24 1.36 1.30 -28.60
CA TYR A 24 2.01 0.90 -27.37
C TYR A 24 2.21 -0.62 -27.33
N PRO A 25 3.40 -1.11 -26.93
CA PRO A 25 3.67 -2.54 -26.84
C PRO A 25 2.80 -3.21 -25.77
N GLY A 26 2.51 -4.48 -25.98
CA GLY A 26 1.75 -5.29 -25.04
C GLY A 26 1.10 -6.50 -25.68
N PRO A 27 0.49 -7.39 -24.88
CA PRO A 27 -0.18 -8.58 -25.42
C PRO A 27 -1.44 -8.20 -26.19
N ARG A 28 -1.59 -8.70 -27.43
CA ARG A 28 -2.75 -8.38 -28.28
C ARG A 28 -4.10 -8.73 -27.61
N LEU A 29 -4.18 -9.84 -26.87
CA LEU A 29 -5.41 -10.23 -26.16
C LEU A 29 -5.77 -9.22 -25.04
N TRP A 30 -4.78 -8.67 -24.34
CA TRP A 30 -4.99 -7.64 -23.32
C TRP A 30 -5.40 -6.30 -23.95
N ALA A 31 -4.81 -5.98 -25.09
CA ALA A 31 -5.22 -4.80 -25.89
C ALA A 31 -6.64 -4.94 -26.46
N ALA A 32 -7.07 -6.15 -26.82
CA ALA A 32 -8.39 -6.42 -27.38
C ALA A 32 -9.52 -6.30 -26.35
N THR A 33 -9.31 -6.80 -25.15
CA THR A 33 -10.32 -6.88 -24.08
C THR A 33 -9.69 -6.89 -22.70
N ARG A 34 -10.44 -6.43 -21.69
CA ARG A 34 -10.01 -6.47 -20.28
C ARG A 34 -10.18 -7.85 -19.62
N LEU A 35 -10.76 -8.83 -20.31
CA LEU A 35 -10.97 -10.17 -19.76
C LEU A 35 -9.70 -10.85 -19.23
N PRO A 36 -8.56 -10.87 -19.97
CA PRO A 36 -7.34 -11.50 -19.47
C PRO A 36 -6.80 -10.81 -18.20
N TRP A 37 -6.89 -9.48 -18.14
CA TRP A 37 -6.52 -8.71 -16.95
C TRP A 37 -7.35 -9.13 -15.75
N ASN A 38 -8.68 -9.17 -15.90
CA ASN A 38 -9.59 -9.55 -14.83
C ASN A 38 -9.40 -11.01 -14.38
N PHE A 39 -9.18 -11.93 -15.32
CA PHE A 39 -8.95 -13.33 -14.99
C PHE A 39 -7.69 -13.52 -14.13
N VAL A 40 -6.58 -12.89 -14.52
CA VAL A 40 -5.33 -12.93 -13.76
C VAL A 40 -5.47 -12.22 -12.40
N ASN A 41 -6.26 -11.12 -12.33
CA ASN A 41 -6.54 -10.42 -11.10
C ASN A 41 -7.35 -11.28 -10.11
N LEU A 42 -8.38 -11.99 -10.59
CA LEU A 42 -9.16 -12.93 -9.77
C LEU A 42 -8.32 -14.08 -9.20
N GLN A 43 -7.26 -14.48 -9.91
CA GLN A 43 -6.29 -15.47 -9.43
C GLN A 43 -5.28 -14.91 -8.41
N GLY A 44 -5.28 -13.59 -8.15
CA GLY A 44 -4.31 -12.94 -7.25
C GLY A 44 -2.90 -12.75 -7.84
N ASN A 45 -2.71 -13.05 -9.14
CA ASN A 45 -1.39 -13.06 -9.78
C ASN A 45 -1.09 -11.83 -10.66
N LEU A 46 -1.96 -10.79 -10.59
CA LEU A 46 -1.87 -9.66 -11.51
C LEU A 46 -0.53 -8.92 -11.43
N ALA A 47 -0.03 -8.66 -10.22
CA ALA A 47 1.22 -7.93 -10.05
C ALA A 47 2.42 -8.66 -10.68
N TRP A 48 2.54 -9.96 -10.45
CA TRP A 48 3.60 -10.79 -11.04
C TRP A 48 3.47 -10.90 -12.55
N ARG A 49 2.23 -11.00 -13.05
CA ARG A 49 1.99 -11.06 -14.50
C ARG A 49 2.35 -9.77 -15.21
N ILE A 50 1.98 -8.62 -14.64
CA ILE A 50 2.36 -7.31 -15.21
C ILE A 50 3.88 -7.13 -15.17
N ARG A 51 4.57 -7.57 -14.10
CA ARG A 51 6.04 -7.58 -14.06
C ARG A 51 6.62 -8.38 -15.23
N ALA A 52 6.18 -9.61 -15.44
CA ALA A 52 6.64 -10.43 -16.56
C ALA A 52 6.35 -9.79 -17.93
N LEU A 53 5.24 -9.06 -18.06
CA LEU A 53 4.94 -8.29 -19.27
C LEU A 53 5.92 -7.13 -19.47
N HIS A 54 6.28 -6.38 -18.42
CA HIS A 54 7.29 -5.32 -18.50
C HIS A 54 8.68 -5.88 -18.86
N GLU A 55 9.06 -7.03 -18.32
CA GLU A 55 10.32 -7.71 -18.68
C GLU A 55 10.37 -8.06 -20.17
N ARG A 56 9.22 -8.43 -20.76
CA ARG A 56 9.12 -8.84 -22.17
C ARG A 56 8.94 -7.66 -23.12
N TYR A 57 8.12 -6.67 -22.78
CA TYR A 57 7.68 -5.61 -23.72
C TYR A 57 8.33 -4.25 -23.44
N GLY A 58 9.04 -4.09 -22.31
CA GLY A 58 9.77 -2.87 -21.97
C GLY A 58 9.10 -1.97 -20.92
N PRO A 59 9.62 -0.74 -20.77
CA PRO A 59 9.25 0.14 -19.64
C PRO A 59 7.85 0.71 -19.71
N VAL A 60 7.21 0.71 -20.89
CA VAL A 60 5.83 1.19 -21.09
C VAL A 60 5.05 0.13 -21.84
N ILE A 61 3.94 -0.35 -21.28
CA ILE A 61 3.14 -1.40 -21.88
C ILE A 61 1.64 -1.09 -21.80
N ARG A 62 0.89 -1.59 -22.80
CA ARG A 62 -0.57 -1.57 -22.79
C ARG A 62 -1.11 -2.82 -22.14
N ILE A 63 -1.73 -2.66 -20.95
CA ILE A 63 -2.22 -3.77 -20.13
C ILE A 63 -3.74 -4.01 -20.19
N ALA A 64 -4.44 -3.14 -20.88
CA ALA A 64 -5.87 -3.26 -21.19
C ALA A 64 -6.20 -2.36 -22.39
N PRO A 65 -7.40 -2.40 -22.98
CA PRO A 65 -7.74 -1.59 -24.14
C PRO A 65 -7.40 -0.11 -23.99
N ASP A 66 -7.61 0.45 -22.82
CA ASP A 66 -7.53 1.87 -22.51
C ASP A 66 -6.59 2.18 -21.31
N GLU A 67 -5.60 1.29 -21.05
CA GLU A 67 -4.73 1.40 -19.88
C GLU A 67 -3.26 1.13 -20.21
N LEU A 68 -2.39 2.04 -19.75
CA LEU A 68 -0.93 1.94 -19.84
C LEU A 68 -0.29 1.79 -18.47
N SER A 69 0.71 0.91 -18.41
CA SER A 69 1.56 0.70 -17.25
C SER A 69 2.99 1.14 -17.54
N TYR A 70 3.61 1.82 -16.60
CA TYR A 70 4.94 2.40 -16.67
C TYR A 70 5.86 1.85 -15.59
N THR A 71 7.20 2.04 -15.78
CA THR A 71 8.21 1.69 -14.76
C THR A 71 9.19 2.84 -14.47
N SER A 72 9.13 3.96 -15.19
CA SER A 72 10.12 5.05 -15.11
C SER A 72 9.84 6.05 -14.00
N SER A 73 10.88 6.70 -13.48
CA SER A 73 10.78 7.84 -12.55
C SER A 73 10.11 9.07 -13.19
N ALA A 74 10.28 9.25 -14.51
CA ALA A 74 9.63 10.33 -15.24
C ALA A 74 8.08 10.18 -15.20
N ALA A 75 7.58 8.94 -15.39
CA ALA A 75 6.15 8.65 -15.25
C ALA A 75 5.67 8.86 -13.82
N TRP A 76 6.46 8.51 -12.80
CA TRP A 76 6.13 8.80 -11.41
C TRP A 76 5.88 10.29 -11.18
N ARG A 77 6.82 11.13 -11.57
CA ARG A 77 6.70 12.59 -11.42
C ARG A 77 5.51 13.16 -12.18
N LYS A 78 5.30 12.69 -13.42
CA LYS A 78 4.23 13.22 -14.29
C LYS A 78 2.83 12.84 -13.82
N ILE A 79 2.61 11.59 -13.40
CA ILE A 79 1.30 11.05 -13.07
C ILE A 79 0.89 11.42 -11.62
N TYR A 80 1.82 11.36 -10.66
CA TYR A 80 1.52 11.51 -9.24
C TYR A 80 2.09 12.77 -8.60
N GLY A 81 3.00 13.47 -9.27
CA GLY A 81 3.66 14.66 -8.75
C GLY A 81 2.70 15.82 -8.49
N GLN A 82 3.24 16.89 -7.87
CA GLN A 82 2.48 18.12 -7.61
C GLN A 82 2.07 18.78 -8.92
N ARG A 83 0.76 18.94 -9.14
CA ARG A 83 0.20 19.65 -10.29
C ARG A 83 -1.27 20.03 -10.06
N SER A 84 -1.78 20.96 -10.86
CA SER A 84 -3.19 21.35 -10.90
C SER A 84 -3.64 21.46 -12.36
N PRO A 85 -4.72 20.77 -12.75
CA PRO A 85 -5.42 19.73 -12.01
C PRO A 85 -4.62 18.45 -11.88
N GLU A 86 -4.82 17.69 -10.79
CA GLU A 86 -4.23 16.36 -10.64
C GLU A 86 -4.83 15.34 -11.61
N PHE A 87 -4.09 14.27 -11.90
CA PHE A 87 -4.67 13.11 -12.59
C PHE A 87 -5.69 12.43 -11.66
N ALA A 88 -6.96 12.40 -12.07
CA ALA A 88 -8.04 11.85 -11.27
C ALA A 88 -7.85 10.35 -11.01
N LYS A 89 -8.29 9.87 -9.83
CA LYS A 89 -8.30 8.43 -9.52
C LYS A 89 -9.33 7.69 -10.38
N CYS A 90 -9.01 6.45 -10.74
CA CYS A 90 -9.94 5.57 -11.42
C CYS A 90 -10.82 4.83 -10.41
N PHE A 91 -12.14 5.04 -10.48
CA PHE A 91 -13.13 4.36 -9.64
C PHE A 91 -14.05 3.42 -10.44
N ASP A 92 -13.59 2.99 -11.61
CA ASP A 92 -14.30 2.15 -12.57
C ASP A 92 -13.81 0.69 -12.53
N GLY A 93 -13.35 0.22 -11.39
CA GLY A 93 -12.83 -1.13 -11.18
C GLY A 93 -11.34 -1.31 -11.43
N ARG A 94 -10.62 -0.29 -11.95
CA ARG A 94 -9.15 -0.39 -12.19
C ARG A 94 -8.32 -0.21 -10.95
N GLY A 95 -8.80 0.59 -10.00
CA GLY A 95 -8.11 0.92 -8.76
C GLY A 95 -8.82 0.37 -7.54
N ILE A 96 -9.01 1.23 -6.53
CA ILE A 96 -9.76 0.88 -5.33
C ILE A 96 -11.21 0.63 -5.69
N ALA A 97 -11.77 -0.50 -5.26
CA ALA A 97 -13.13 -0.90 -5.53
C ALA A 97 -13.83 -1.38 -4.26
N GLY A 98 -15.15 -1.25 -4.24
CA GLY A 98 -15.99 -1.67 -3.13
C GLY A 98 -17.43 -1.19 -3.32
N PRO A 99 -18.36 -1.57 -2.43
CA PRO A 99 -19.75 -1.18 -2.52
C PRO A 99 -19.93 0.34 -2.64
N GLY A 100 -20.62 0.79 -3.68
CA GLY A 100 -20.97 2.19 -3.90
C GLY A 100 -19.80 3.12 -4.25
N ILE A 101 -18.60 2.63 -4.52
CA ILE A 101 -17.42 3.46 -4.83
C ILE A 101 -17.60 4.37 -6.04
N THR A 102 -18.46 3.99 -6.99
CA THR A 102 -18.82 4.77 -8.15
C THR A 102 -19.68 5.99 -7.79
N ASN A 103 -20.37 5.95 -6.64
CA ASN A 103 -21.15 7.08 -6.12
C ASN A 103 -20.25 8.10 -5.41
N PRO A 104 -20.20 9.37 -5.87
CA PRO A 104 -19.39 10.42 -5.25
C PRO A 104 -19.68 10.64 -3.75
N ALA A 105 -20.94 10.54 -3.32
CA ALA A 105 -21.31 10.71 -1.92
C ALA A 105 -20.69 9.65 -0.99
N VAL A 106 -20.51 8.42 -1.51
CA VAL A 106 -19.87 7.34 -0.77
C VAL A 106 -18.34 7.51 -0.76
N ARG A 107 -17.74 7.73 -1.94
CA ARG A 107 -16.27 7.81 -2.06
C ARG A 107 -15.67 9.03 -1.38
N ASN A 108 -16.37 10.16 -1.38
CA ASN A 108 -15.87 11.42 -0.80
C ASN A 108 -15.90 11.45 0.73
N GLY A 109 -16.51 10.47 1.37
CA GLY A 109 -16.45 10.30 2.82
C GLY A 109 -15.17 9.63 3.35
N GLY A 110 -14.25 9.17 2.47
CA GLY A 110 -13.03 8.46 2.87
C GLY A 110 -11.76 9.07 2.31
N ILE A 111 -10.73 9.32 3.14
CA ILE A 111 -9.47 9.95 2.71
C ILE A 111 -8.79 9.20 1.55
N VAL A 112 -8.90 7.86 1.51
CA VAL A 112 -8.27 7.04 0.47
C VAL A 112 -9.00 7.16 -0.86
N THR A 113 -10.32 7.39 -0.84
CA THR A 113 -11.17 7.34 -2.04
C THR A 113 -11.62 8.70 -2.53
N ALA A 114 -11.60 9.73 -1.69
CA ALA A 114 -12.14 11.05 -1.99
C ALA A 114 -11.54 11.70 -3.25
N ASP A 115 -12.37 12.47 -3.95
CA ASP A 115 -11.96 13.37 -5.03
C ASP A 115 -11.00 14.47 -4.50
N GLN A 116 -10.48 15.33 -5.37
CA GLN A 116 -9.37 16.24 -5.04
C GLN A 116 -9.67 17.15 -3.83
N GLU A 117 -10.77 17.86 -3.87
CA GLU A 117 -11.12 18.85 -2.84
C GLU A 117 -11.49 18.20 -1.49
N PRO A 118 -12.43 17.22 -1.42
CA PRO A 118 -12.71 16.51 -0.17
C PRO A 118 -11.47 15.82 0.42
N HIS A 119 -10.59 15.27 -0.42
CA HIS A 119 -9.35 14.69 0.06
C HIS A 119 -8.44 15.73 0.72
N ALA A 120 -8.28 16.91 0.13
CA ALA A 120 -7.44 17.96 0.69
C ALA A 120 -7.94 18.38 2.10
N ARG A 121 -9.27 18.53 2.25
CA ARG A 121 -9.92 18.81 3.55
C ARG A 121 -9.64 17.70 4.57
N LEU A 122 -9.93 16.44 4.21
CA LEU A 122 -9.73 15.30 5.10
C LEU A 122 -8.25 15.12 5.47
N ARG A 123 -7.35 15.28 4.50
CA ARG A 123 -5.90 15.18 4.76
C ARG A 123 -5.40 16.25 5.72
N LYS A 124 -5.85 17.50 5.55
CA LYS A 124 -5.50 18.62 6.44
C LYS A 124 -5.96 18.35 7.88
N ALA A 125 -7.13 17.76 8.05
CA ALA A 125 -7.67 17.42 9.36
C ALA A 125 -6.83 16.37 10.11
N VAL A 126 -6.29 15.37 9.41
CA VAL A 126 -5.56 14.24 10.04
C VAL A 126 -4.04 14.43 10.07
N LEU A 127 -3.49 15.36 9.28
CA LEU A 127 -2.04 15.56 9.14
C LEU A 127 -1.30 15.81 10.47
N PRO A 128 -1.85 16.53 11.48
CA PRO A 128 -1.19 16.71 12.77
C PRO A 128 -0.86 15.40 13.48
N ALA A 129 -1.69 14.35 13.34
CA ALA A 129 -1.47 13.04 13.94
C ALA A 129 -0.22 12.31 13.40
N PHE A 130 0.27 12.72 12.22
CA PHE A 130 1.45 12.15 11.54
C PHE A 130 2.66 13.11 11.52
N SER A 131 2.62 14.17 12.33
CA SER A 131 3.75 15.09 12.51
C SER A 131 4.90 14.43 13.26
N GLU A 132 6.12 14.95 13.13
CA GLU A 132 7.29 14.42 13.87
C GLU A 132 7.10 14.47 15.39
N ARG A 133 6.44 15.54 15.88
CA ARG A 133 6.09 15.67 17.28
C ARG A 133 5.14 14.54 17.71
N ALA A 134 4.05 14.34 16.96
CA ALA A 134 3.06 13.31 17.26
C ALA A 134 3.69 11.91 17.24
N LEU A 135 4.54 11.62 16.24
CA LEU A 135 5.24 10.35 16.14
C LEU A 135 6.17 10.09 17.33
N ARG A 136 6.87 11.12 17.83
CA ARG A 136 7.70 11.00 19.03
C ARG A 136 6.87 10.71 20.28
N GLU A 137 5.75 11.43 20.45
CA GLU A 137 4.84 11.21 21.60
C GLU A 137 4.12 9.85 21.55
N GLN A 138 4.01 9.24 20.37
CA GLN A 138 3.48 7.88 20.16
C GLN A 138 4.55 6.78 20.28
N GLY A 139 5.81 7.15 20.49
CA GLY A 139 6.95 6.24 20.54
C GLY A 139 6.82 5.12 21.56
N ASP A 140 6.24 5.42 22.73
CA ASP A 140 6.04 4.46 23.82
C ASP A 140 5.04 3.37 23.43
N ILE A 141 4.02 3.69 22.62
CA ILE A 141 3.08 2.70 22.10
C ILE A 141 3.80 1.72 21.19
N LEU A 142 4.65 2.22 20.29
CA LEU A 142 5.45 1.36 19.40
C LEU A 142 6.42 0.46 20.19
N GLN A 143 7.07 1.01 21.23
CA GLN A 143 7.98 0.25 22.08
C GLN A 143 7.25 -0.89 22.79
N LEU A 144 6.12 -0.59 23.41
CA LEU A 144 5.31 -1.57 24.13
C LEU A 144 5.00 -2.82 23.27
N TYR A 145 4.56 -2.60 22.02
CA TYR A 145 4.20 -3.73 21.15
C TYR A 145 5.41 -4.41 20.51
N ALA A 146 6.52 -3.70 20.33
CA ALA A 146 7.77 -4.30 19.90
C ALA A 146 8.32 -5.24 20.99
N ASP A 147 8.35 -4.81 22.23
CA ASP A 147 8.80 -5.62 23.37
C ASP A 147 7.88 -6.84 23.56
N LYS A 148 6.57 -6.64 23.48
CA LYS A 148 5.59 -7.71 23.56
C LYS A 148 5.74 -8.75 22.44
N LEU A 149 5.98 -8.31 21.21
CA LEU A 149 6.25 -9.21 20.09
C LEU A 149 7.48 -10.09 20.36
N VAL A 150 8.57 -9.49 20.85
CA VAL A 150 9.80 -10.22 21.18
C VAL A 150 9.58 -11.21 22.30
N GLU A 151 8.86 -10.82 23.35
CA GLU A 151 8.52 -11.71 24.45
C GLU A 151 7.72 -12.93 23.98
N GLN A 152 6.69 -12.70 23.16
CA GLN A 152 5.87 -13.77 22.60
C GLN A 152 6.68 -14.70 21.66
N LEU A 153 7.55 -14.14 20.84
CA LEU A 153 8.45 -14.91 19.98
C LEU A 153 9.42 -15.77 20.81
N ARG A 154 10.03 -15.20 21.85
CA ARG A 154 10.91 -15.93 22.78
C ARG A 154 10.18 -17.06 23.50
N TYR A 155 8.94 -16.79 23.92
CA TYR A 155 8.12 -17.83 24.55
C TYR A 155 7.79 -18.96 23.59
N SER A 156 7.31 -18.63 22.38
CA SER A 156 6.91 -19.61 21.37
C SER A 156 8.11 -20.41 20.82
N SER A 157 9.30 -19.80 20.74
CA SER A 157 10.51 -20.47 20.24
C SER A 157 11.07 -21.52 21.21
N LYS A 158 10.68 -21.50 22.51
CA LYS A 158 11.08 -22.52 23.50
C LYS A 158 10.65 -23.94 23.11
N SER A 159 9.60 -24.07 22.31
CA SER A 159 9.16 -25.36 21.79
C SER A 159 10.08 -25.98 20.73
N GLY A 160 11.05 -25.22 20.20
CA GLY A 160 11.90 -25.61 19.07
C GLY A 160 11.16 -25.66 17.71
N ALA A 161 9.86 -25.38 17.68
CA ALA A 161 9.08 -25.39 16.44
C ALA A 161 9.34 -24.13 15.60
N PRO A 162 9.36 -24.25 14.26
CA PRO A 162 9.42 -23.09 13.37
C PRO A 162 8.29 -22.09 13.65
N GLN A 163 8.59 -20.80 13.65
CA GLN A 163 7.61 -19.75 13.89
C GLN A 163 7.16 -19.10 12.58
N ASP A 164 5.86 -18.91 12.43
CA ASP A 164 5.28 -18.13 11.33
C ASP A 164 5.44 -16.63 11.60
N ILE A 165 6.55 -16.06 11.13
CA ILE A 165 6.88 -14.65 11.34
C ILE A 165 5.89 -13.71 10.65
N VAL A 166 5.27 -14.12 9.53
CA VAL A 166 4.23 -13.33 8.83
C VAL A 166 3.01 -13.15 9.72
N LYS A 167 2.61 -14.22 10.42
CA LYS A 167 1.54 -14.17 11.40
C LYS A 167 1.91 -13.22 12.55
N TRP A 168 3.09 -13.35 13.14
CA TRP A 168 3.53 -12.52 14.26
C TRP A 168 3.59 -11.03 13.90
N PHE A 169 4.13 -10.68 12.74
CA PHE A 169 4.13 -9.28 12.26
C PHE A 169 2.71 -8.76 11.99
N SER A 170 1.81 -9.62 11.52
CA SER A 170 0.40 -9.23 11.32
C SER A 170 -0.30 -8.94 12.63
N LEU A 171 -0.10 -9.76 13.67
CA LEU A 171 -0.64 -9.56 15.01
C LEU A 171 -0.14 -8.25 15.64
N ALA A 172 1.19 -8.03 15.60
CA ALA A 172 1.82 -6.84 16.16
C ALA A 172 1.37 -5.56 15.44
N SER A 173 1.43 -5.55 14.10
CA SER A 173 1.02 -4.38 13.31
C SER A 173 -0.45 -4.03 13.52
N PHE A 174 -1.30 -5.04 13.73
CA PHE A 174 -2.71 -4.83 13.99
C PHE A 174 -2.96 -4.23 15.38
N ASP A 175 -2.27 -4.71 16.42
CA ASP A 175 -2.38 -4.17 17.77
C ASP A 175 -1.85 -2.73 17.83
N ILE A 176 -0.71 -2.45 17.21
CA ILE A 176 -0.13 -1.11 17.13
C ILE A 176 -1.13 -0.14 16.48
N ILE A 177 -1.62 -0.45 15.26
CA ILE A 177 -2.51 0.48 14.55
C ILE A 177 -3.86 0.61 15.24
N SER A 178 -4.35 -0.43 15.91
CA SER A 178 -5.59 -0.36 16.71
C SER A 178 -5.45 0.56 17.90
N ASP A 179 -4.32 0.48 18.60
CA ASP A 179 -4.05 1.37 19.74
C ASP A 179 -3.92 2.82 19.29
N LEU A 180 -3.19 3.07 18.22
CA LEU A 180 -3.03 4.42 17.66
C LEU A 180 -4.33 5.00 17.09
N ALA A 181 -5.21 4.17 16.50
CA ALA A 181 -6.45 4.65 15.89
C ALA A 181 -7.60 4.79 16.89
N PHE A 182 -7.61 4.01 17.97
CA PHE A 182 -8.74 3.94 18.91
C PHE A 182 -8.35 4.15 20.38
N GLY A 183 -7.07 4.37 20.68
CA GLY A 183 -6.56 4.42 22.06
C GLY A 183 -6.58 3.08 22.78
N GLN A 184 -6.88 1.97 22.10
CA GLN A 184 -6.96 0.64 22.67
C GLN A 184 -6.56 -0.43 21.67
N ALA A 185 -5.63 -1.31 22.06
CA ALA A 185 -5.25 -2.48 21.28
C ALA A 185 -6.42 -3.40 20.93
N ALA A 186 -6.22 -4.21 19.90
CA ALA A 186 -7.13 -5.30 19.57
C ALA A 186 -6.87 -6.56 20.40
N GLY A 187 -5.68 -6.68 21.03
CA GLY A 187 -5.25 -7.83 21.83
C GLY A 187 -4.86 -9.05 21.00
N CYS A 188 -4.42 -8.82 19.76
CA CYS A 188 -4.07 -9.91 18.84
C CYS A 188 -2.79 -10.65 19.22
N LEU A 189 -1.83 -9.97 19.83
CA LEU A 189 -0.58 -10.59 20.37
C LEU A 189 -0.86 -11.49 21.58
N ASP A 190 -1.95 -11.24 22.34
CA ASP A 190 -2.36 -12.08 23.46
C ASP A 190 -3.21 -13.26 23.00
N ASP A 191 -4.11 -12.99 22.03
CA ASP A 191 -5.04 -13.98 21.51
C ASP A 191 -5.17 -13.84 19.98
N ALA A 192 -4.50 -14.73 19.26
CA ALA A 192 -4.50 -14.77 17.79
C ALA A 192 -5.86 -15.18 17.18
N SER A 193 -6.88 -15.56 17.99
CA SER A 193 -8.21 -15.90 17.53
C SER A 193 -9.11 -14.68 17.30
N GLN A 194 -8.61 -13.45 17.53
CA GLN A 194 -9.38 -12.23 17.40
C GLN A 194 -10.07 -12.10 16.03
N PRO A 195 -11.36 -11.78 15.98
CA PRO A 195 -12.16 -11.78 14.75
C PRO A 195 -11.68 -10.80 13.68
N TRP A 196 -10.91 -9.78 14.07
CA TRP A 196 -10.41 -8.72 13.21
C TRP A 196 -9.52 -9.21 12.07
N LEU A 197 -8.65 -10.21 12.34
CA LEU A 197 -7.70 -10.74 11.37
C LEU A 197 -8.41 -11.45 10.20
N GLN A 198 -9.47 -12.20 10.49
CA GLN A 198 -10.26 -12.90 9.48
C GLN A 198 -10.99 -11.92 8.54
N VAL A 199 -11.44 -10.78 9.09
CA VAL A 199 -12.16 -9.76 8.32
C VAL A 199 -11.26 -9.08 7.28
N ILE A 200 -9.97 -8.84 7.59
CA ILE A 200 -9.04 -8.18 6.66
C ILE A 200 -8.78 -9.03 5.43
N GLY A 201 -8.50 -10.31 5.59
CA GLY A 201 -8.29 -11.25 4.48
C GLY A 201 -9.52 -11.37 3.56
N ALA A 202 -10.71 -11.46 4.15
CA ALA A 202 -11.97 -11.51 3.40
C ALA A 202 -12.23 -10.22 2.59
N ARG A 203 -11.83 -9.05 3.11
CA ARG A 203 -11.96 -7.76 2.40
C ARG A 203 -11.08 -7.68 1.16
N ALA A 204 -9.85 -8.16 1.22
CA ALA A 204 -8.95 -8.15 0.07
C ALA A 204 -9.52 -8.93 -1.12
N GLN A 205 -10.05 -10.14 -0.87
CA GLN A 205 -10.73 -10.93 -1.88
C GLN A 205 -12.03 -10.25 -2.39
N GLY A 206 -12.74 -9.57 -1.51
CA GLY A 206 -13.94 -8.80 -1.86
C GLY A 206 -13.63 -7.69 -2.86
N ILE A 207 -12.54 -6.93 -2.66
CA ILE A 207 -12.11 -5.85 -3.56
C ILE A 207 -11.94 -6.36 -4.99
N VAL A 208 -11.23 -7.47 -5.18
CA VAL A 208 -10.96 -8.04 -6.52
C VAL A 208 -12.26 -8.47 -7.22
N ARG A 209 -13.21 -9.06 -6.49
CA ARG A 209 -14.54 -9.41 -7.04
C ARG A 209 -15.36 -8.17 -7.43
N TYR A 210 -15.29 -7.11 -6.62
CA TYR A 210 -15.93 -5.84 -6.94
C TYR A 210 -15.31 -5.16 -8.16
N GLN A 211 -13.98 -5.22 -8.32
CA GLN A 211 -13.30 -4.74 -9.53
C GLN A 211 -13.86 -5.42 -10.77
N PHE A 212 -13.97 -6.74 -10.74
CA PHE A 212 -14.58 -7.51 -11.82
C PHE A 212 -16.03 -7.07 -12.09
N ALA A 213 -16.85 -6.98 -11.05
CA ALA A 213 -18.26 -6.61 -11.17
C ALA A 213 -18.44 -5.21 -11.77
N ILE A 214 -17.68 -4.21 -11.32
CA ILE A 214 -17.72 -2.85 -11.83
C ILE A 214 -17.36 -2.82 -13.32
N HIS A 215 -16.33 -3.53 -13.75
CA HIS A 215 -15.91 -3.57 -15.16
C HIS A 215 -17.00 -4.06 -16.12
N TYR A 216 -17.95 -4.86 -15.64
CA TYR A 216 -18.99 -5.46 -16.47
C TYR A 216 -20.42 -5.03 -16.09
N GLY A 217 -20.56 -4.06 -15.17
CA GLY A 217 -21.87 -3.61 -14.68
C GLY A 217 -22.63 -4.68 -13.91
N LEU A 218 -21.91 -5.54 -13.20
CA LEU A 218 -22.47 -6.69 -12.46
C LEU A 218 -22.56 -6.45 -10.95
N GLU A 219 -22.43 -5.21 -10.47
CA GLU A 219 -22.40 -4.89 -9.04
C GLU A 219 -23.64 -5.38 -8.31
N SER A 220 -24.83 -5.12 -8.89
CA SER A 220 -26.10 -5.56 -8.31
C SER A 220 -26.21 -7.09 -8.20
N TRP A 221 -25.67 -7.81 -9.20
CA TRP A 221 -25.60 -9.26 -9.17
C TRP A 221 -24.66 -9.76 -8.10
N LEU A 222 -23.49 -9.14 -7.95
CA LEU A 222 -22.52 -9.49 -6.91
C LEU A 222 -23.12 -9.26 -5.51
N GLU A 223 -23.82 -8.15 -5.29
CA GLU A 223 -24.49 -7.85 -4.03
C GLU A 223 -25.63 -8.83 -3.73
N TRP A 224 -26.36 -9.27 -4.77
CA TRP A 224 -27.40 -10.29 -4.63
C TRP A 224 -26.80 -11.66 -4.30
N LEU A 225 -25.71 -12.05 -4.97
CA LEU A 225 -25.01 -13.33 -4.73
C LEU A 225 -24.19 -13.36 -3.44
N ALA A 226 -23.87 -12.20 -2.85
CA ALA A 226 -23.10 -12.16 -1.61
C ALA A 226 -23.83 -12.93 -0.50
N SER A 227 -23.12 -13.89 0.10
CA SER A 227 -23.69 -14.73 1.15
C SER A 227 -24.13 -13.90 2.37
N LYS A 228 -25.14 -14.39 3.11
CA LYS A 228 -25.54 -13.78 4.38
C LYS A 228 -24.36 -13.63 5.34
N ALA A 229 -23.44 -14.60 5.36
CA ALA A 229 -22.24 -14.56 6.19
C ALA A 229 -21.28 -13.43 5.79
N GLN A 230 -21.06 -13.20 4.48
CA GLN A 230 -20.22 -12.10 4.01
C GLN A 230 -20.82 -10.73 4.35
N LYS A 231 -22.13 -10.55 4.15
CA LYS A 231 -22.86 -9.33 4.52
C LYS A 231 -22.77 -9.09 6.03
N ALA A 232 -22.95 -10.14 6.85
CA ALA A 232 -22.85 -10.08 8.30
C ALA A 232 -21.42 -9.72 8.75
N ALA A 233 -20.37 -10.27 8.12
CA ALA A 233 -18.98 -9.94 8.45
C ALA A 233 -18.65 -8.47 8.19
N VAL A 234 -19.08 -7.93 7.04
CA VAL A 234 -18.89 -6.50 6.69
C VAL A 234 -19.63 -5.60 7.68
N LYS A 235 -20.88 -5.94 8.00
CA LYS A 235 -21.71 -5.21 8.98
C LYS A 235 -21.06 -5.24 10.37
N LYS A 236 -20.65 -6.43 10.85
CA LYS A 236 -19.99 -6.61 12.14
C LYS A 236 -18.70 -5.79 12.26
N HIS A 237 -17.87 -5.75 11.17
CA HIS A 237 -16.68 -4.91 11.15
C HIS A 237 -17.04 -3.42 11.33
N GLY A 238 -18.04 -2.94 10.61
CA GLY A 238 -18.52 -1.55 10.74
C GLY A 238 -19.01 -1.23 12.15
N GLU A 239 -19.80 -2.12 12.76
CA GLU A 239 -20.32 -1.98 14.12
C GLU A 239 -19.20 -1.96 15.16
N LEU A 240 -18.21 -2.87 15.05
CA LEU A 240 -17.06 -2.93 15.95
C LEU A 240 -16.19 -1.67 15.81
N THR A 241 -15.97 -1.18 14.60
CA THR A 241 -15.23 0.07 14.37
C THR A 241 -15.96 1.26 14.98
N ALA A 242 -17.27 1.38 14.75
CA ALA A 242 -18.09 2.45 15.29
C ALA A 242 -18.13 2.43 16.82
N ALA A 243 -18.25 1.24 17.43
CA ALA A 243 -18.23 1.09 18.88
C ALA A 243 -16.89 1.52 19.50
N LYS A 244 -15.74 1.15 18.88
CA LYS A 244 -14.42 1.58 19.35
C LYS A 244 -14.23 3.09 19.22
N VAL A 245 -14.62 3.70 18.09
CA VAL A 245 -14.56 5.16 17.91
C VAL A 245 -15.44 5.86 18.94
N LYS A 246 -16.71 5.43 19.12
CA LYS A 246 -17.61 6.01 20.11
C LYS A 246 -17.04 5.94 21.53
N ARG A 247 -16.45 4.79 21.91
CA ARG A 247 -15.78 4.64 23.20
C ARG A 247 -14.61 5.61 23.34
N ARG A 248 -13.77 5.75 22.30
CA ARG A 248 -12.62 6.69 22.33
C ARG A 248 -13.06 8.14 22.47
N LEU A 249 -14.16 8.54 21.83
CA LEU A 249 -14.73 9.88 21.95
C LEU A 249 -15.26 10.19 23.35
N GLN A 250 -15.58 9.18 24.16
CA GLN A 250 -16.04 9.32 25.54
C GLN A 250 -14.88 9.33 26.55
N GLN A 251 -13.66 8.96 26.15
CA GLN A 251 -12.49 8.96 27.01
C GLN A 251 -11.87 10.36 27.06
N THR A 252 -11.57 10.84 28.25
CA THR A 252 -10.96 12.15 28.54
C THR A 252 -9.49 12.02 28.95
N ASP A 253 -8.90 10.83 28.74
CA ASP A 253 -7.51 10.58 29.08
C ASP A 253 -6.53 11.38 28.20
N SER A 254 -5.32 11.58 28.72
CA SER A 254 -4.23 12.32 28.03
C SER A 254 -3.46 11.47 27.01
N LYS A 255 -4.02 10.33 26.58
CA LYS A 255 -3.32 9.42 25.66
C LYS A 255 -3.10 10.10 24.30
N LYS A 256 -1.85 10.09 23.83
CA LYS A 256 -1.43 10.67 22.55
C LYS A 256 -1.54 9.64 21.43
N ASP A 257 -2.73 9.48 20.89
CA ASP A 257 -3.06 8.64 19.74
C ASP A 257 -3.50 9.48 18.52
N PHE A 258 -3.79 8.86 17.37
CA PHE A 258 -4.23 9.58 16.18
C PHE A 258 -5.52 10.36 16.43
N MET A 259 -6.45 9.79 17.20
CA MET A 259 -7.74 10.42 17.46
C MET A 259 -7.58 11.68 18.32
N SER A 260 -6.69 11.69 19.32
CA SER A 260 -6.45 12.88 20.15
C SER A 260 -5.96 14.06 19.32
N TYR A 261 -5.00 13.85 18.41
CA TYR A 261 -4.51 14.90 17.51
C TYR A 261 -5.55 15.41 16.52
N ILE A 262 -6.43 14.50 16.04
CA ILE A 262 -7.51 14.87 15.13
C ILE A 262 -8.56 15.70 15.86
N LEU A 263 -8.93 15.33 17.09
CA LEU A 263 -9.92 16.03 17.91
C LEU A 263 -9.39 17.39 18.44
N GLU A 264 -8.10 17.47 18.76
CA GLU A 264 -7.42 18.70 19.18
C GLU A 264 -7.21 19.67 18.01
N ASN A 265 -7.39 19.26 16.75
CA ASN A 265 -7.18 20.12 15.59
C ASN A 265 -8.41 21.03 15.35
N PRO A 266 -8.30 22.36 15.58
CA PRO A 266 -9.44 23.26 15.41
C PRO A 266 -9.93 23.41 13.96
N GLN A 267 -9.14 22.92 13.00
CA GLN A 267 -9.49 22.92 11.57
C GLN A 267 -10.11 21.57 11.12
N ALA A 268 -10.25 20.61 12.02
CA ALA A 268 -10.89 19.33 11.74
C ALA A 268 -12.41 19.46 11.91
N ASP A 269 -13.08 20.00 10.88
CA ASP A 269 -14.53 19.94 10.78
C ASP A 269 -14.94 18.56 10.25
N LEU A 270 -15.06 17.57 11.17
CA LEU A 270 -15.30 16.17 10.87
C LEU A 270 -16.50 15.66 11.66
N SER A 271 -17.44 15.03 10.94
CA SER A 271 -18.54 14.32 11.56
C SER A 271 -18.07 13.01 12.22
N ASN A 272 -18.87 12.47 13.15
CA ASN A 272 -18.61 11.14 13.72
C ASN A 272 -18.50 10.05 12.62
N THR A 273 -19.24 10.19 11.52
CA THR A 273 -19.15 9.29 10.37
C THR A 273 -17.79 9.40 9.67
N ASP A 274 -17.26 10.60 9.53
CA ASP A 274 -15.93 10.81 8.95
C ASP A 274 -14.84 10.20 9.85
N LEU A 275 -14.95 10.36 11.17
CA LEU A 275 -14.02 9.76 12.13
C LEU A 275 -14.03 8.24 12.07
N ILE A 276 -15.22 7.62 12.00
CA ILE A 276 -15.34 6.15 11.85
C ILE A 276 -14.71 5.67 10.53
N ARG A 277 -14.97 6.38 9.42
CA ARG A 277 -14.39 6.03 8.11
C ARG A 277 -12.87 6.18 8.10
N MET A 278 -12.34 7.22 8.72
CA MET A 278 -10.89 7.43 8.85
C MET A 278 -10.23 6.38 9.72
N ALA A 279 -10.79 6.09 10.90
CA ALA A 279 -10.27 5.04 11.77
C ALA A 279 -10.26 3.67 11.05
N SER A 280 -11.35 3.34 10.33
CA SER A 280 -11.39 2.14 9.49
C SER A 280 -10.31 2.14 8.39
N ALA A 281 -10.04 3.29 7.77
CA ALA A 281 -8.99 3.42 6.76
C ALA A 281 -7.60 3.23 7.37
N PHE A 282 -7.32 3.78 8.55
CA PHE A 282 -6.03 3.62 9.24
C PHE A 282 -5.76 2.16 9.60
N ILE A 283 -6.76 1.45 10.13
CA ILE A 283 -6.64 0.02 10.43
C ILE A 283 -6.27 -0.79 9.18
N VAL A 284 -7.01 -0.60 8.10
CA VAL A 284 -6.77 -1.36 6.86
C VAL A 284 -5.43 -0.99 6.21
N ALA A 285 -5.07 0.30 6.22
CA ALA A 285 -3.83 0.77 5.60
C ALA A 285 -2.59 0.40 6.42
N GLY A 286 -2.63 0.53 7.75
CA GLY A 286 -1.45 0.39 8.60
C GLY A 286 -1.14 -1.05 9.04
N SER A 287 -2.14 -1.95 9.08
CA SER A 287 -1.88 -3.32 9.54
C SER A 287 -1.18 -4.18 8.48
N GLY A 288 -1.82 -4.41 7.35
CA GLY A 288 -1.33 -5.35 6.33
C GLY A 288 -0.07 -4.87 5.60
N THR A 289 0.06 -3.57 5.33
CA THR A 289 1.22 -3.03 4.60
C THR A 289 2.49 -3.13 5.42
N THR A 290 2.45 -2.76 6.71
CA THR A 290 3.59 -2.84 7.61
C THR A 290 4.03 -4.28 7.84
N ALA A 291 3.09 -5.19 8.11
CA ALA A 291 3.39 -6.62 8.26
C ALA A 291 4.02 -7.23 6.99
N THR A 292 3.52 -6.83 5.80
CA THR A 292 4.06 -7.29 4.52
C THR A 292 5.49 -6.77 4.29
N ALA A 293 5.76 -5.49 4.59
CA ALA A 293 7.10 -4.92 4.50
C ALA A 293 8.09 -5.66 5.40
N LEU A 294 7.75 -5.83 6.67
CA LEU A 294 8.56 -6.54 7.66
C LEU A 294 8.87 -7.98 7.21
N SER A 295 7.84 -8.70 6.76
CA SER A 295 7.99 -10.07 6.27
C SER A 295 8.92 -10.17 5.07
N GLY A 296 8.78 -9.27 4.10
CA GLY A 296 9.63 -9.23 2.91
C GLY A 296 11.08 -8.89 3.24
N ILE A 297 11.32 -7.91 4.10
CA ILE A 297 12.67 -7.53 4.55
C ILE A 297 13.32 -8.69 5.31
N THR A 298 12.59 -9.31 6.25
CA THR A 298 13.10 -10.47 7.02
C THR A 298 13.45 -11.63 6.10
N PHE A 299 12.61 -11.95 5.11
CA PHE A 299 12.88 -12.98 4.12
C PHE A 299 14.19 -12.71 3.36
N HIS A 300 14.37 -11.47 2.88
CA HIS A 300 15.58 -11.09 2.16
C HIS A 300 16.83 -11.12 3.04
N LEU A 301 16.74 -10.70 4.29
CA LEU A 301 17.85 -10.78 5.24
C LEU A 301 18.23 -12.25 5.55
N CYS A 302 17.25 -13.10 5.83
CA CYS A 302 17.49 -14.52 6.06
C CYS A 302 18.06 -15.24 4.83
N SER A 303 17.74 -14.76 3.63
CA SER A 303 18.26 -15.31 2.35
C SER A 303 19.63 -14.76 1.97
N ASN A 304 20.17 -13.76 2.68
CA ASN A 304 21.45 -13.11 2.42
C ASN A 304 22.24 -12.94 3.72
N PRO A 305 22.89 -14.02 4.22
CA PRO A 305 23.52 -14.02 5.54
C PRO A 305 24.57 -12.92 5.75
N GLU A 306 25.33 -12.55 4.73
CA GLU A 306 26.32 -11.48 4.81
C GLU A 306 25.66 -10.10 5.07
N LYS A 307 24.49 -9.86 4.51
CA LYS A 307 23.73 -8.61 4.75
C LYS A 307 23.13 -8.60 6.14
N TYR A 308 22.65 -9.76 6.59
CA TYR A 308 22.15 -9.94 7.95
C TYR A 308 23.23 -9.68 8.99
N LEU A 309 24.44 -10.25 8.82
CA LEU A 309 25.56 -10.06 9.74
C LEU A 309 25.96 -8.58 9.80
N LYS A 310 26.11 -7.92 8.65
CA LYS A 310 26.46 -6.49 8.57
C LYS A 310 25.44 -5.61 9.31
N LEU A 311 24.14 -5.89 9.13
CA LEU A 311 23.09 -5.18 9.86
C LEU A 311 23.19 -5.44 11.37
N THR A 312 23.43 -6.69 11.77
CA THR A 312 23.56 -7.06 13.17
C THR A 312 24.75 -6.38 13.83
N GLU A 313 25.88 -6.25 13.11
CA GLU A 313 27.06 -5.53 13.58
C GLU A 313 26.77 -4.05 13.79
N GLU A 314 26.15 -3.36 12.82
CA GLU A 314 25.75 -1.96 13.00
C GLU A 314 24.88 -1.76 14.24
N ILE A 315 23.89 -2.62 14.43
CA ILE A 315 22.96 -2.53 15.57
C ILE A 315 23.67 -2.78 16.91
N ARG A 316 24.53 -3.80 16.98
CA ARG A 316 25.25 -4.15 18.21
C ARG A 316 26.33 -3.14 18.60
N HIS A 317 26.92 -2.45 17.62
CA HIS A 317 27.84 -1.33 17.89
C HIS A 317 27.10 -0.08 18.38
N ALA A 318 25.90 0.16 17.87
CA ALA A 318 25.11 1.34 18.21
C ALA A 318 24.43 1.24 19.59
N PHE A 319 24.06 0.01 20.02
CA PHE A 319 23.27 -0.19 21.24
C PHE A 319 23.85 -1.30 22.12
N HIS A 320 24.12 -0.98 23.37
CA HIS A 320 24.58 -1.96 24.37
C HIS A 320 23.40 -2.71 25.00
N ASN A 321 22.24 -2.07 25.10
CA ASN A 321 21.02 -2.66 25.64
C ASN A 321 19.75 -2.17 24.92
N GLY A 322 18.63 -2.88 25.12
CA GLY A 322 17.37 -2.59 24.46
C GLY A 322 16.74 -1.25 24.86
N THR A 323 17.07 -0.69 26.01
CA THR A 323 16.50 0.59 26.49
C THR A 323 17.06 1.81 25.74
N GLU A 324 18.21 1.66 25.07
CA GLU A 324 18.84 2.70 24.25
C GLU A 324 18.15 2.84 22.89
N ILE A 325 17.36 1.85 22.51
CA ILE A 325 16.66 1.83 21.21
C ILE A 325 15.46 2.78 21.28
N SER A 326 15.55 3.90 20.59
CA SER A 326 14.51 4.92 20.48
C SER A 326 14.24 5.29 19.02
N MET A 327 13.18 6.05 18.76
CA MET A 327 12.90 6.56 17.43
C MET A 327 14.01 7.44 16.87
N THR A 328 14.67 8.21 17.74
CA THR A 328 15.76 9.10 17.34
C THR A 328 17.02 8.31 17.04
N SER A 329 17.43 7.42 17.96
CA SER A 329 18.65 6.64 17.82
C SER A 329 18.61 5.64 16.64
N THR A 330 17.44 5.08 16.32
CA THR A 330 17.28 4.20 15.16
C THR A 330 17.40 4.93 13.82
N GLY A 331 17.05 6.23 13.79
CA GLY A 331 17.17 7.08 12.60
C GLY A 331 18.62 7.30 12.13
N GLU A 332 19.60 7.10 13.02
CA GLU A 332 21.04 7.26 12.74
C GLU A 332 21.66 6.01 12.08
N LEU A 333 20.98 4.87 12.11
CA LEU A 333 21.46 3.60 11.55
C LEU A 333 21.35 3.62 10.02
N ARG A 334 22.48 3.87 9.36
CA ARG A 334 22.55 4.04 7.90
C ARG A 334 22.29 2.75 7.16
N TYR A 335 22.85 1.65 7.63
CA TYR A 335 22.69 0.35 6.97
C TYR A 335 21.28 -0.22 7.18
N LEU A 336 20.70 -0.06 8.37
CA LEU A 336 19.31 -0.41 8.62
C LEU A 336 18.36 0.34 7.67
N ARG A 337 18.58 1.63 7.48
CA ARG A 337 17.81 2.43 6.53
C ARG A 337 17.96 1.92 5.09
N ALA A 338 19.17 1.58 4.68
CA ALA A 338 19.46 1.02 3.37
C ALA A 338 18.79 -0.34 3.16
N VAL A 339 18.77 -1.19 4.17
CA VAL A 339 18.06 -2.49 4.19
C VAL A 339 16.55 -2.30 4.00
N ILE A 340 15.95 -1.34 4.68
CA ILE A 340 14.51 -1.04 4.55
C ILE A 340 14.17 -0.54 3.14
N GLU A 341 14.93 0.42 2.61
CA GLU A 341 14.68 0.94 1.26
C GLU A 341 14.84 -0.16 0.19
N GLU A 342 15.84 -1.03 0.32
CA GLU A 342 16.04 -2.15 -0.59
C GLU A 342 14.93 -3.20 -0.45
N GLY A 343 14.51 -3.51 0.76
CA GLY A 343 13.40 -4.42 1.00
C GLY A 343 12.09 -3.92 0.39
N LEU A 344 11.79 -2.64 0.54
CA LEU A 344 10.62 -1.99 -0.06
C LEU A 344 10.70 -1.94 -1.59
N ARG A 345 11.90 -1.81 -2.16
CA ARG A 345 12.12 -1.92 -3.61
C ARG A 345 11.84 -3.34 -4.12
N MET A 346 12.39 -4.34 -3.43
CA MET A 346 12.28 -5.75 -3.82
C MET A 346 10.89 -6.33 -3.61
N TYR A 347 10.27 -5.98 -2.48
CA TYR A 347 8.98 -6.50 -2.06
C TYR A 347 8.05 -5.38 -1.54
N PRO A 348 7.56 -4.51 -2.45
CA PRO A 348 6.67 -3.43 -2.03
C PRO A 348 5.33 -3.97 -1.53
N PRO A 349 4.82 -3.53 -0.36
CA PRO A 349 3.53 -3.97 0.18
C PRO A 349 2.34 -3.71 -0.75
N SER A 350 2.43 -2.67 -1.56
CA SER A 350 1.46 -2.35 -2.61
C SER A 350 2.12 -2.55 -3.98
N PRO A 351 2.19 -3.80 -4.50
CA PRO A 351 2.99 -4.11 -5.68
C PRO A 351 2.38 -3.62 -6.99
N SER A 352 1.10 -3.29 -6.97
CA SER A 352 0.31 -2.96 -8.16
C SER A 352 0.34 -1.48 -8.52
N THR A 353 -0.32 -1.14 -9.62
CA THR A 353 -0.50 0.22 -10.10
C THR A 353 -1.55 0.97 -9.27
N LEU A 354 -1.36 2.28 -9.10
CA LEU A 354 -2.37 3.22 -8.60
C LEU A 354 -2.92 4.03 -9.77
N PRO A 355 -3.90 3.52 -10.53
CA PRO A 355 -4.29 4.08 -11.81
C PRO A 355 -4.92 5.47 -11.69
N ARG A 356 -4.65 6.29 -12.70
CA ARG A 356 -5.15 7.66 -12.85
C ARG A 356 -5.66 7.88 -14.26
N PHE A 357 -6.68 8.72 -14.40
CA PHE A 357 -7.12 9.19 -15.72
C PHE A 357 -6.25 10.34 -16.21
N VAL A 358 -5.84 10.26 -17.45
CA VAL A 358 -5.16 11.35 -18.16
C VAL A 358 -6.16 12.51 -18.33
N PRO A 359 -5.84 13.73 -17.87
CA PRO A 359 -6.77 14.86 -17.91
C PRO A 359 -6.92 15.48 -19.31
N GLY A 360 -8.00 16.23 -19.50
CA GLY A 360 -8.23 17.07 -20.66
C GLY A 360 -8.18 16.31 -21.99
N LYS A 361 -7.49 16.89 -22.97
CA LYS A 361 -7.33 16.28 -24.30
C LYS A 361 -6.22 15.24 -24.36
N GLY A 362 -5.33 15.22 -23.37
CA GLY A 362 -4.18 14.32 -23.29
C GLY A 362 -2.94 14.98 -22.70
N GLU A 363 -1.91 14.15 -22.45
CA GLU A 363 -0.67 14.57 -21.83
C GLU A 363 0.55 13.82 -22.40
N VAL A 364 1.70 14.45 -22.40
CA VAL A 364 2.97 13.76 -22.69
C VAL A 364 3.46 13.09 -21.42
N ILE A 365 3.60 11.76 -21.45
CA ILE A 365 4.10 10.95 -20.33
C ILE A 365 5.29 10.15 -20.85
N ASP A 366 6.44 10.31 -20.20
CA ASP A 366 7.68 9.62 -20.58
C ASP A 366 8.03 9.79 -22.08
N GLY A 367 7.91 11.02 -22.58
CA GLY A 367 8.22 11.41 -23.97
C GLY A 367 7.17 11.02 -25.02
N LYS A 368 6.04 10.37 -24.63
CA LYS A 368 5.00 9.94 -25.58
C LYS A 368 3.65 10.53 -25.22
N TRP A 369 2.91 10.93 -26.25
CA TRP A 369 1.55 11.45 -26.08
C TRP A 369 0.56 10.35 -25.68
N VAL A 370 -0.24 10.61 -24.66
CA VAL A 370 -1.34 9.76 -24.22
C VAL A 370 -2.64 10.57 -24.24
N PRO A 371 -3.65 10.12 -24.96
CA PRO A 371 -4.95 10.83 -25.04
C PRO A 371 -5.65 10.94 -23.68
N GLY A 372 -6.49 11.96 -23.52
CA GLY A 372 -7.32 12.14 -22.36
C GLY A 372 -8.30 10.97 -22.12
N GLY A 373 -8.64 10.73 -20.87
CA GLY A 373 -9.53 9.64 -20.48
C GLY A 373 -8.90 8.25 -20.44
N MET A 374 -7.66 8.08 -20.94
CA MET A 374 -6.93 6.83 -20.78
C MET A 374 -6.46 6.67 -19.34
N ALA A 375 -6.42 5.43 -18.86
CA ALA A 375 -5.84 5.14 -17.56
C ALA A 375 -4.33 4.93 -17.68
N VAL A 376 -3.59 5.49 -16.73
CA VAL A 376 -2.14 5.40 -16.64
C VAL A 376 -1.69 5.18 -15.22
N GLY A 377 -0.56 4.52 -15.04
CA GLY A 377 0.05 4.40 -13.71
C GLY A 377 1.38 3.69 -13.76
N VAL A 378 2.17 3.84 -12.69
CA VAL A 378 3.44 3.13 -12.55
C VAL A 378 3.21 1.85 -11.75
N HIS A 379 3.70 0.74 -12.26
CA HIS A 379 3.62 -0.55 -11.59
C HIS A 379 4.81 -0.72 -10.65
N GLN A 380 4.54 -0.66 -9.37
CA GLN A 380 5.53 -0.58 -8.28
C GLN A 380 6.55 -1.72 -8.35
N LEU A 381 6.06 -2.98 -8.37
CA LEU A 381 6.90 -4.16 -8.43
C LEU A 381 7.75 -4.21 -9.70
N SER A 382 7.20 -3.82 -10.85
CA SER A 382 7.95 -3.78 -12.11
C SER A 382 9.00 -2.68 -12.11
N ALA A 383 8.70 -1.50 -11.57
CA ALA A 383 9.65 -0.39 -11.46
C ALA A 383 10.85 -0.78 -10.59
N GLY A 384 10.60 -1.45 -9.45
CA GLY A 384 11.63 -1.94 -8.54
C GLY A 384 12.52 -3.06 -9.12
N HIS A 385 12.03 -3.77 -10.15
CA HIS A 385 12.77 -4.90 -10.76
C HIS A 385 13.20 -4.64 -12.22
N SER A 386 13.02 -3.42 -12.72
CA SER A 386 13.35 -3.07 -14.10
C SER A 386 14.87 -2.93 -14.30
N LYS A 387 15.42 -3.60 -15.30
CA LYS A 387 16.82 -3.45 -15.74
C LYS A 387 17.12 -2.05 -16.29
N HIS A 388 16.10 -1.29 -16.67
CA HIS A 388 16.23 0.09 -17.11
C HIS A 388 16.49 1.05 -15.94
N ASN A 389 16.05 0.68 -14.73
CA ASN A 389 16.18 1.51 -13.54
C ASN A 389 17.32 1.04 -12.63
N TRP A 390 17.64 -0.26 -12.62
CA TRP A 390 18.53 -0.85 -11.61
C TRP A 390 19.57 -1.79 -12.21
N LYS A 391 20.79 -1.68 -11.74
CA LYS A 391 21.83 -2.70 -11.95
C LYS A 391 21.51 -3.89 -11.04
N SER A 392 21.57 -5.10 -11.61
CA SER A 392 21.26 -6.34 -10.87
C SER A 392 19.92 -6.26 -10.08
N PRO A 393 18.77 -5.99 -10.75
CA PRO A 393 17.51 -5.66 -10.09
C PRO A 393 16.92 -6.81 -9.27
N GLN A 394 17.37 -8.04 -9.49
CA GLN A 394 16.90 -9.24 -8.78
C GLN A 394 17.68 -9.50 -7.47
N ASN A 395 18.81 -8.84 -7.26
CA ASN A 395 19.66 -9.03 -6.10
C ASN A 395 19.28 -8.05 -4.99
N PHE A 396 19.30 -8.53 -3.74
CA PHE A 396 19.13 -7.73 -2.55
C PHE A 396 20.45 -7.06 -2.19
N VAL A 397 20.59 -5.76 -2.50
CA VAL A 397 21.83 -4.99 -2.34
C VAL A 397 21.55 -3.68 -1.60
N PRO A 398 21.48 -3.69 -0.26
CA PRO A 398 21.27 -2.48 0.55
C PRO A 398 22.32 -1.39 0.27
N GLU A 399 23.53 -1.77 -0.10
CA GLU A 399 24.66 -0.87 -0.35
C GLU A 399 24.37 0.18 -1.43
N ARG A 400 23.46 -0.10 -2.38
CA ARG A 400 23.06 0.89 -3.40
C ARG A 400 22.43 2.17 -2.83
N TRP A 401 21.93 2.11 -1.59
CA TRP A 401 21.28 3.22 -0.92
C TRP A 401 22.24 4.05 -0.04
N LEU A 402 23.48 3.58 0.16
CA LEU A 402 24.49 4.30 0.93
C LEU A 402 25.13 5.40 0.05
N GLU A 403 25.35 6.58 0.65
CA GLU A 403 25.96 7.72 -0.04
C GLU A 403 27.49 7.58 -0.16
N SER A 404 28.10 6.90 0.81
CA SER A 404 29.57 6.69 0.92
C SER A 404 29.98 5.30 0.44
N ASN A 405 29.37 4.81 -0.64
CA ASN A 405 29.79 3.52 -1.17
C ASN A 405 30.96 3.71 -2.15
N ASP A 406 32.12 3.13 -1.85
CA ASP A 406 33.28 3.08 -2.74
C ASP A 406 32.99 2.27 -4.03
N ASP A 407 31.93 1.47 -4.01
CA ASP A 407 31.42 0.76 -5.19
C ASP A 407 30.57 1.67 -6.08
N LEU A 408 31.21 2.31 -7.05
CA LEU A 408 30.57 3.14 -8.06
C LEU A 408 29.61 2.37 -8.99
N SER A 409 29.46 1.06 -8.80
CA SER A 409 28.71 0.21 -9.73
C SER A 409 27.19 0.47 -9.73
N PHE A 410 26.64 1.11 -8.69
CA PHE A 410 25.22 1.44 -8.54
C PHE A 410 24.87 2.93 -8.73
N THR A 411 25.84 3.75 -9.13
CA THR A 411 25.64 5.21 -9.33
C THR A 411 24.65 5.54 -10.44
N LYS A 412 24.43 4.61 -11.38
CA LYS A 412 23.47 4.75 -12.48
C LYS A 412 22.05 4.27 -12.12
N ASP A 413 21.85 3.73 -10.92
CA ASP A 413 20.53 3.30 -10.48
C ASP A 413 19.57 4.48 -10.33
N ASP A 414 18.39 4.39 -10.94
CA ASP A 414 17.34 5.39 -10.80
C ASP A 414 16.53 5.14 -9.51
N LYS A 415 17.10 5.60 -8.36
CA LYS A 415 16.46 5.47 -7.05
C LYS A 415 15.07 6.10 -7.00
N GLN A 416 14.77 7.08 -7.87
CA GLN A 416 13.47 7.72 -7.95
C GLN A 416 12.39 6.84 -8.61
N ALA A 417 12.78 5.74 -9.26
CA ALA A 417 11.83 4.76 -9.78
C ALA A 417 11.19 3.90 -8.67
N SER A 418 11.79 3.83 -7.47
CA SER A 418 11.20 3.18 -6.30
C SER A 418 10.46 4.19 -5.44
N GLN A 419 9.12 4.16 -5.46
CA GLN A 419 8.25 5.06 -4.70
C GLN A 419 7.21 4.26 -3.91
N PRO A 420 7.62 3.44 -2.92
CA PRO A 420 6.71 2.56 -2.19
C PRO A 420 5.61 3.33 -1.45
N PHE A 421 5.84 4.60 -1.13
CA PHE A 421 4.87 5.50 -0.51
C PHE A 421 4.19 6.47 -1.48
N SER A 422 4.39 6.28 -2.80
CA SER A 422 3.91 7.18 -3.86
C SER A 422 4.45 8.62 -3.74
N LEU A 423 4.00 9.51 -4.61
CA LEU A 423 4.43 10.92 -4.69
C LEU A 423 3.25 11.89 -4.61
N GLY A 424 3.57 13.17 -4.37
CA GLY A 424 2.67 14.31 -4.49
C GLY A 424 1.58 14.36 -3.42
N PRO A 425 0.46 15.08 -3.70
CA PRO A 425 -0.56 15.37 -2.70
C PRO A 425 -1.29 14.13 -2.17
N ARG A 426 -1.23 13.02 -2.91
CA ARG A 426 -1.87 11.74 -2.60
C ARG A 426 -0.89 10.67 -2.09
N ASN A 427 0.32 11.06 -1.72
CA ASN A 427 1.30 10.14 -1.14
C ASN A 427 0.82 9.57 0.20
N CYS A 428 1.45 8.49 0.64
CA CYS A 428 1.13 7.86 1.92
C CYS A 428 1.35 8.83 3.07
N ILE A 429 0.31 9.05 3.87
CA ILE A 429 0.41 9.91 5.05
C ILE A 429 1.23 9.26 6.16
N GLY A 430 1.20 7.90 6.24
CA GLY A 430 1.92 7.10 7.21
C GLY A 430 3.39 6.82 6.85
N LYS A 431 3.96 7.43 5.80
CA LYS A 431 5.34 7.14 5.35
C LYS A 431 6.36 7.13 6.48
N ARG A 432 6.36 8.17 7.31
CA ARG A 432 7.31 8.27 8.44
C ARG A 432 7.02 7.25 9.52
N TYR A 433 5.74 7.01 9.80
CA TYR A 433 5.29 6.01 10.75
C TYR A 433 5.75 4.60 10.37
N ASP A 434 5.52 4.19 9.11
CA ASP A 434 5.91 2.87 8.63
C ASP A 434 7.43 2.66 8.65
N GLN A 435 8.21 3.68 8.28
CA GLN A 435 9.67 3.64 8.36
C GLN A 435 10.15 3.43 9.80
N ILE A 436 9.60 4.16 10.76
CA ILE A 436 9.95 4.05 12.18
C ILE A 436 9.53 2.69 12.75
N THR A 437 8.32 2.22 12.43
CA THR A 437 7.82 0.92 12.88
C THR A 437 8.68 -0.21 12.33
N ALA A 438 9.06 -0.14 11.05
CA ALA A 438 9.96 -1.12 10.44
C ALA A 438 11.35 -1.11 11.10
N GLN A 439 11.91 0.06 11.38
CA GLN A 439 13.17 0.18 12.10
C GLN A 439 13.11 -0.48 13.48
N ARG A 440 12.07 -0.22 14.26
CA ARG A 440 11.92 -0.78 15.61
C ARG A 440 11.71 -2.28 15.62
N LEU A 441 10.77 -2.79 14.85
CA LEU A 441 10.44 -4.21 14.88
C LEU A 441 11.59 -5.10 14.37
N HIS A 442 12.44 -4.60 13.47
CA HIS A 442 13.65 -5.32 13.07
C HIS A 442 14.75 -5.29 14.14
N LEU A 443 14.79 -4.27 15.00
CA LEU A 443 15.80 -4.16 16.06
C LEU A 443 15.50 -5.05 17.26
N THR A 444 14.23 -5.30 17.55
CA THR A 444 13.80 -6.06 18.73
C THR A 444 13.80 -7.58 18.50
N SER A 445 14.06 -8.07 17.29
CA SER A 445 14.15 -9.50 16.95
C SER A 445 15.52 -10.14 17.29
N ARG A 446 16.22 -9.65 18.30
CA ARG A 446 17.51 -10.16 18.79
C ARG A 446 17.40 -11.43 19.62
#